data_6e8e6c0198f73da69d948917cb5b6465
#
_entry.id   6e8e6c0198f73da69d948917cb5b6465
#
_cell.length_a   1.000
_cell.length_b   1.000
_cell.length_c   1.000
_cell.angle_alpha   90.00
_cell.angle_beta   90.00
_cell.angle_gamma   90.00
#
_symmetry.space_group_name_H-M   'P 1'
#
loop_
_entity.id
_entity.type
_entity.pdbx_description
1 polymer ?
#
loop_
_entity_poly.entity_id
_entity_poly.type
_entity_poly.pdbx_seq_one_letter_code
_entity_poly.pdbx_strand_id
1 'polypeptide(L)'
;MKAADANVATYRVFVGKAGKGAGTVTGGAIECGPFCADRLDAGTLVSLRAAPLRRSRFLRWLGDCRGTRPVCTLRIAGPTKTIAVFAP
;
A
#
# COMPACT_ATOMS: atom_id res chain seq x y z
N MET A 1 10.62 15.63 23.08
CA MET A 1 10.19 15.29 22.42
C MET A 1 10.83 14.61 21.62
N LYS A 2 11.44 14.53 21.21
CA LYS A 2 12.01 13.98 20.30
C LYS A 2 12.86 12.84 20.61
N ALA A 3 13.35 12.58 21.80
CA ALA A 3 14.10 11.39 22.14
C ALA A 3 13.31 10.14 21.82
N ALA A 4 12.01 10.19 22.04
CA ALA A 4 11.18 9.06 21.73
C ALA A 4 11.18 8.78 20.23
N ASP A 5 11.19 9.84 19.44
CA ASP A 5 11.18 9.67 18.01
C ASP A 5 12.47 9.05 17.51
N ALA A 6 13.58 9.34 18.18
CA ALA A 6 14.86 8.80 17.73
C ALA A 6 14.92 7.28 17.92
N ASN A 7 14.07 6.73 18.78
CA ASN A 7 14.06 5.30 19.02
C ASN A 7 13.01 4.55 18.22
N VAL A 8 12.25 5.24 17.39
CA VAL A 8 11.23 4.59 16.60
C VAL A 8 11.84 4.14 15.28
N ALA A 9 11.73 2.85 15.01
CA ALA A 9 12.20 2.33 13.75
C ALA A 9 11.23 2.73 12.64
N THR A 10 11.76 3.03 11.48
CA THR A 10 10.94 3.28 10.31
C THR A 10 11.26 2.24 9.26
N TYR A 11 10.26 1.93 8.45
CA TYR A 11 10.42 0.92 7.42
C TYR A 11 9.89 1.44 6.10
N ARG A 12 10.49 0.98 5.03
CA ARG A 12 10.04 1.34 3.70
C ARG A 12 8.78 0.55 3.38
N VAL A 13 7.77 1.25 2.90
CA VAL A 13 6.53 0.65 2.43
C VAL A 13 6.44 0.93 0.93
N PHE A 14 6.43 -0.12 0.14
CA PHE A 14 6.37 -0.01 -1.31
C PHE A 14 5.02 -0.52 -1.79
N VAL A 15 4.34 0.28 -2.60
CA VAL A 15 3.06 -0.09 -3.17
C VAL A 15 3.18 0.00 -4.69
N GLY A 16 2.85 -1.10 -5.36
CA GLY A 16 2.91 -1.14 -6.80
C GLY A 16 1.60 -1.59 -7.39
N LYS A 17 1.54 -1.57 -8.71
CA LYS A 17 0.39 -2.03 -9.47
C LYS A 17 0.85 -3.04 -10.50
N ALA A 18 -0.02 -3.94 -10.83
CA ALA A 18 0.25 -4.95 -11.86
C ALA A 18 -1.02 -5.23 -12.63
N GLY A 19 -0.87 -5.95 -13.74
CA GLY A 19 -1.99 -6.29 -14.58
C GLY A 19 -2.16 -5.26 -15.69
N LYS A 20 -3.13 -5.51 -16.55
CA LYS A 20 -3.34 -4.65 -17.71
C LYS A 20 -4.41 -3.59 -17.48
N GLY A 21 -5.06 -3.64 -16.35
CA GLY A 21 -6.05 -2.63 -16.03
C GLY A 21 -5.41 -1.40 -15.42
N ALA A 22 -6.19 -0.36 -15.26
CA ALA A 22 -5.74 0.89 -14.66
C ALA A 22 -6.37 1.09 -13.30
N GLY A 23 -5.64 1.72 -12.42
CA GLY A 23 -6.16 2.00 -11.10
C GLY A 23 -5.16 2.77 -10.28
N THR A 24 -5.59 3.17 -9.09
CA THR A 24 -4.74 3.88 -8.14
C THR A 24 -4.83 3.19 -6.79
N VAL A 25 -3.83 3.45 -5.95
CA VAL A 25 -3.84 2.96 -4.57
C VAL A 25 -3.57 4.14 -3.67
N THR A 26 -4.41 4.30 -2.66
CA THR A 26 -4.24 5.39 -1.69
C THR A 26 -4.32 4.81 -0.29
N GLY A 27 -3.71 5.48 0.66
CA GLY A 27 -3.78 5.06 2.06
C GLY A 27 -2.88 5.92 2.92
N GLY A 28 -3.42 6.47 4.00
CA GLY A 28 -2.65 7.35 4.86
C GLY A 28 -2.03 8.46 4.06
N ALA A 29 -0.71 8.57 4.10
CA ALA A 29 0.03 9.56 3.34
C ALA A 29 0.41 9.07 1.94
N ILE A 30 0.00 7.86 1.58
CA ILE A 30 0.37 7.28 0.29
C ILE A 30 -0.70 7.58 -0.73
N GLU A 31 -0.31 8.25 -1.80
CA GLU A 31 -1.20 8.52 -2.93
C GLU A 31 -0.42 8.19 -4.17
N CYS A 32 -0.72 7.04 -4.75
CA CYS A 32 0.15 6.54 -5.79
C CYS A 32 -0.53 6.33 -7.11
N GLY A 33 0.13 6.82 -8.14
CA GLY A 33 -0.18 6.45 -9.49
C GLY A 33 0.44 5.11 -9.81
N PRO A 34 1.52 5.06 -10.60
CA PRO A 34 2.10 3.77 -11.00
C PRO A 34 2.67 2.99 -9.82
N PHE A 35 3.44 3.62 -8.98
CA PHE A 35 3.82 3.05 -7.70
C PHE A 35 4.30 4.13 -6.77
N CYS A 36 4.47 3.73 -5.54
CA CYS A 36 4.74 4.68 -4.49
C CYS A 36 5.50 3.98 -3.38
N ALA A 37 6.35 4.71 -2.75
CA ALA A 37 7.08 4.22 -1.60
C ALA A 37 7.16 5.33 -0.57
N ASP A 38 7.08 4.96 0.69
CA ASP A 38 7.22 5.91 1.77
C ASP A 38 7.84 5.19 2.95
N ARG A 39 8.26 5.96 3.93
CA ARG A 39 8.76 5.40 5.17
C ARG A 39 7.75 5.67 6.26
N LEU A 40 7.40 4.64 6.98
CA LEU A 40 6.41 4.74 8.05
C LEU A 40 6.98 4.16 9.33
N ASP A 41 6.54 4.71 10.45
CA ASP A 41 7.00 4.24 11.76
C ASP A 41 6.49 2.84 12.02
N ALA A 42 7.31 2.07 12.72
CA ALA A 42 6.90 0.76 13.19
C ALA A 42 5.65 0.89 14.05
N GLY A 43 4.70 0.01 13.85
CA GLY A 43 3.44 0.03 14.58
C GLY A 43 2.35 0.83 13.92
N THR A 44 2.66 1.57 12.85
CA THR A 44 1.64 2.33 12.13
C THR A 44 0.64 1.40 11.48
N LEU A 45 -0.63 1.74 11.57
CA LEU A 45 -1.67 1.04 10.82
C LEU A 45 -1.95 1.81 9.55
N VAL A 46 -1.91 1.12 8.44
CA VAL A 46 -2.15 1.71 7.13
C VAL A 46 -3.28 0.96 6.47
N SER A 47 -4.27 1.67 6.00
CA SER A 47 -5.34 1.08 5.19
C SER A 47 -5.14 1.53 3.76
N LEU A 48 -4.85 0.57 2.90
CA LEU A 48 -4.66 0.83 1.48
C LEU A 48 -5.94 0.52 0.74
N ARG A 49 -6.33 1.42 -0.14
CA ARG A 49 -7.52 1.24 -0.95
C ARG A 49 -7.14 1.23 -2.41
N ALA A 50 -7.52 0.17 -3.10
CA ALA A 50 -7.32 0.07 -4.54
C ALA A 50 -8.56 0.59 -5.23
N ALA A 51 -8.38 1.53 -6.15
CA ALA A 51 -9.49 2.14 -6.87
C ALA A 51 -9.28 1.96 -8.37
N PRO A 52 -10.05 1.06 -9.01
CA PRO A 52 -9.91 0.89 -10.45
C PRO A 52 -10.40 2.11 -11.19
N LEU A 53 -9.78 2.37 -12.33
CA LEU A 53 -10.11 3.50 -13.18
C LEU A 53 -10.75 3.02 -14.46
N ARG A 54 -11.59 3.84 -15.03
CA ARG A 54 -12.21 3.58 -16.32
C ARG A 54 -12.99 2.28 -16.25
N ARG A 55 -12.72 1.35 -17.15
CA ARG A 55 -13.44 0.08 -17.18
C ARG A 55 -12.66 -1.04 -16.51
N SER A 56 -11.61 -0.68 -15.81
CA SER A 56 -10.79 -1.66 -15.11
C SER A 56 -11.46 -2.12 -13.83
N ARG A 57 -10.96 -3.22 -13.31
CA ARG A 57 -11.44 -3.72 -12.04
C ARG A 57 -10.26 -4.23 -11.23
N PHE A 58 -10.43 -4.20 -9.92
CA PHE A 58 -9.43 -4.71 -9.03
C PHE A 58 -9.61 -6.22 -8.89
N LEU A 59 -8.51 -6.95 -9.01
CA LEU A 59 -8.54 -8.40 -8.89
C LEU A 59 -8.12 -8.87 -7.52
N ARG A 60 -6.95 -8.46 -7.07
CA ARG A 60 -6.42 -8.96 -5.80
C ARG A 60 -5.17 -8.20 -5.40
N TRP A 61 -4.76 -8.46 -4.19
CA TRP A 61 -3.49 -7.96 -3.66
C TRP A 61 -2.46 -9.07 -3.70
N LEU A 62 -1.20 -8.69 -3.89
CA LEU A 62 -0.05 -9.59 -3.78
C LEU A 62 0.95 -9.00 -2.81
N GLY A 63 1.73 -9.85 -2.17
CA GLY A 63 2.73 -9.43 -1.22
C GLY A 63 2.19 -9.41 0.19
N ASP A 64 2.48 -8.36 0.95
CA ASP A 64 2.06 -8.29 2.34
C ASP A 64 0.55 -8.12 2.49
N CYS A 65 -0.09 -7.48 1.54
CA CYS A 65 -1.54 -7.52 1.45
C CYS A 65 -1.94 -8.73 0.63
N ARG A 66 -3.09 -9.31 0.94
CA ARG A 66 -3.60 -10.47 0.22
C ARG A 66 -5.11 -10.38 0.11
N GLY A 67 -5.67 -11.17 -0.78
CA GLY A 67 -7.10 -11.29 -0.91
C GLY A 67 -7.65 -10.45 -2.03
N THR A 68 -8.96 -10.44 -2.12
CA THR A 68 -9.67 -9.84 -3.24
C THR A 68 -10.47 -8.61 -2.85
N ARG A 69 -10.40 -8.19 -1.59
CA ARG A 69 -11.07 -6.97 -1.17
C ARG A 69 -10.23 -5.77 -1.55
N PRO A 70 -10.86 -4.69 -2.00
CA PRO A 70 -10.09 -3.52 -2.44
C PRO A 70 -9.45 -2.72 -1.32
N VAL A 71 -9.69 -3.08 -0.07
CA VAL A 71 -9.06 -2.42 1.07
C VAL A 71 -8.21 -3.44 1.81
N CYS A 72 -6.98 -3.04 2.13
CA CYS A 72 -6.09 -3.88 2.92
C CYS A 72 -5.52 -3.04 4.06
N THR A 73 -5.64 -3.53 5.27
CA THR A 73 -5.09 -2.85 6.44
C THR A 73 -3.90 -3.64 6.94
N LEU A 74 -2.80 -2.94 7.13
CA LEU A 74 -1.54 -3.53 7.57
C LEU A 74 -1.00 -2.78 8.77
N ARG A 75 -0.35 -3.52 9.67
CA ARG A 75 0.46 -2.92 10.72
C ARG A 75 1.91 -3.01 10.27
N ILE A 76 2.61 -1.90 10.30
CA ILE A 76 3.99 -1.86 9.82
C ILE A 76 4.90 -2.43 10.89
N ALA A 77 5.54 -3.56 10.57
CA ALA A 77 6.45 -4.23 11.50
C ALA A 77 7.78 -4.56 10.83
N GLY A 78 7.98 -4.12 9.61
CA GLY A 78 9.21 -4.36 8.85
C GLY A 78 9.03 -3.80 7.46
N PRO A 79 10.02 -3.99 6.60
CA PRO A 79 9.88 -3.56 5.20
C PRO A 79 8.64 -4.22 4.61
N THR A 80 7.85 -3.43 3.92
CA THR A 80 6.54 -3.86 3.43
C THR A 80 6.46 -3.63 1.92
N LYS A 81 5.93 -4.61 1.22
CA LYS A 81 5.73 -4.49 -0.21
C LYS A 81 4.39 -5.13 -0.56
N THR A 82 3.58 -4.41 -1.29
CA THR A 82 2.31 -4.94 -1.74
C THR A 82 2.00 -4.43 -3.13
N ILE A 83 1.25 -5.22 -3.88
CA ILE A 83 0.94 -4.92 -5.26
C ILE A 83 -0.55 -5.13 -5.46
N ALA A 84 -1.20 -4.13 -6.06
CA ALA A 84 -2.59 -4.24 -6.44
C ALA A 84 -2.66 -4.67 -7.89
N VAL A 85 -3.43 -5.71 -8.16
CA VAL A 85 -3.57 -6.25 -9.52
C VAL A 85 -4.89 -5.81 -10.09
N PHE A 86 -4.85 -5.16 -11.24
CA PHE A 86 -6.04 -4.68 -11.93
C PHE A 86 -6.20 -5.39 -13.27
N ALA A 87 -7.43 -5.65 -13.64
CA ALA A 87 -7.77 -6.22 -14.93
C ALA A 87 -8.47 -5.18 -15.79
N PRO A 88 -8.37 -5.29 -17.11
CA PRO A 88 -9.10 -4.39 -18.01
C PRO A 88 -10.60 -4.52 -17.88
#